data_cd3ba965090cbc7fdacb926a00185f9f
#
_entry.id   cd3ba965090cbc7fdacb926a00185f9f
#
_cell.length_a   1.000
_cell.length_b   1.000
_cell.length_c   1.000
_cell.angle_alpha   90.00
_cell.angle_beta   90.00
_cell.angle_gamma   90.00
#
_symmetry.space_group_name_H-M   'P 1'
#
loop_
_entity.id
_entity.type
_entity.pdbx_description
1 polymer ?
#
loop_
_entity_poly.entity_id
_entity_poly.type
_entity_poly.pdbx_seq_one_letter_code
_entity_poly.pdbx_strand_id
1 'polypeptide(L)'
;MTIQRRRALLAASTATAATLLSGCSFAKHPGPKGDWDRLEDGDLLLAVPKGWDRSVAQSSIWGTKWTDPSDKSAVLMTAQSVKAKDGYDALDLAMNAARAVTRGYQPIGSRTAVTDGSIILAQQQYQTTWPYQKKGSLWAISRESTICLVDFSGEKITSDQISTLGQWIELR
;
A
#
# COMPACT_ATOMS: atom_id res chain seq x y z
N MET A 1 59.75 -56.39 16.55
CA MET A 1 58.92 -55.78 15.51
C MET A 1 57.65 -55.21 16.19
N THR A 2 57.64 -53.90 16.47
CA THR A 2 56.67 -53.26 17.33
C THR A 2 55.85 -52.30 16.46
N ILE A 3 54.58 -52.60 16.24
CA ILE A 3 53.69 -51.79 15.42
C ILE A 3 52.96 -50.82 16.35
N GLN A 4 53.31 -49.51 16.26
CA GLN A 4 52.62 -48.42 16.91
C GLN A 4 51.34 -48.07 16.16
N ARG A 5 50.19 -48.27 16.82
CA ARG A 5 48.88 -47.80 16.35
C ARG A 5 48.70 -46.35 16.80
N ARG A 6 48.74 -45.41 15.86
CA ARG A 6 48.32 -44.01 16.07
C ARG A 6 46.80 -43.96 16.07
N ARG A 7 46.19 -43.56 17.18
CA ARG A 7 44.78 -43.20 17.30
C ARG A 7 44.62 -41.77 16.84
N ALA A 8 43.89 -41.54 15.73
CA ALA A 8 43.46 -40.24 15.30
C ALA A 8 42.14 -39.88 16.04
N LEU A 9 42.19 -38.81 16.84
CA LEU A 9 41.01 -38.20 17.44
C LEU A 9 40.32 -37.30 16.41
N LEU A 10 39.16 -37.72 15.95
CA LEU A 10 38.26 -36.89 15.16
C LEU A 10 37.46 -35.96 16.10
N ALA A 11 37.81 -34.67 16.12
CA ALA A 11 37.03 -33.65 16.78
C ALA A 11 35.82 -33.28 15.86
N ALA A 12 34.63 -33.68 16.27
CA ALA A 12 33.41 -33.29 15.60
C ALA A 12 32.99 -31.88 16.07
N SER A 13 33.19 -30.90 15.20
CA SER A 13 32.69 -29.53 15.41
C SER A 13 31.23 -29.46 15.05
N THR A 14 30.34 -29.42 16.04
CA THR A 14 28.91 -29.13 15.85
C THR A 14 28.75 -27.64 15.62
N ALA A 15 28.58 -27.23 14.36
CA ALA A 15 28.17 -25.88 13.99
C ALA A 15 26.66 -25.72 14.30
N THR A 16 26.35 -25.03 15.38
CA THR A 16 24.99 -24.62 15.71
C THR A 16 24.60 -23.49 14.78
N ALA A 17 23.84 -23.77 13.72
CA ALA A 17 23.22 -22.78 12.87
C ALA A 17 22.07 -22.09 13.66
N ALA A 18 22.36 -20.93 14.22
CA ALA A 18 21.33 -20.02 14.75
C ALA A 18 20.57 -19.43 13.57
N THR A 19 19.43 -19.99 13.22
CA THR A 19 18.46 -19.39 12.32
C THR A 19 17.89 -18.15 12.99
N LEU A 20 18.40 -16.99 12.59
CA LEU A 20 17.79 -15.69 12.90
C LEU A 20 16.46 -15.63 12.13
N LEU A 21 15.38 -16.02 12.80
CA LEU A 21 14.03 -15.66 12.41
C LEU A 21 13.93 -14.13 12.58
N SER A 22 14.32 -13.41 11.54
CA SER A 22 14.00 -11.99 11.39
C SER A 22 12.49 -11.91 11.22
N GLY A 23 11.75 -11.87 12.34
CA GLY A 23 10.38 -11.44 12.33
C GLY A 23 10.35 -10.05 11.72
N CYS A 24 9.74 -9.90 10.56
CA CYS A 24 9.36 -8.60 10.01
C CYS A 24 8.30 -8.01 10.96
N SER A 25 8.74 -7.48 12.11
CA SER A 25 7.92 -6.54 12.84
C SER A 25 7.82 -5.30 11.96
N PHE A 26 6.62 -4.72 11.80
CA PHE A 26 6.47 -3.34 11.34
C PHE A 26 7.27 -2.45 12.32
N ALA A 27 8.58 -2.37 12.08
CA ALA A 27 9.39 -1.39 12.76
C ALA A 27 8.77 -0.06 12.41
N LYS A 28 8.54 0.83 13.39
CA LYS A 28 8.11 2.21 13.15
C LYS A 28 9.04 2.77 12.09
N HIS A 29 8.58 2.73 10.84
CA HIS A 29 9.37 3.24 9.73
C HIS A 29 9.61 4.72 9.99
N PRO A 30 10.85 5.22 9.89
CA PRO A 30 11.09 6.64 9.89
C PRO A 30 10.27 7.22 8.75
N GLY A 31 9.40 8.20 9.01
CA GLY A 31 8.43 8.74 8.04
C GLY A 31 8.96 8.89 6.62
N PRO A 32 8.09 9.05 5.63
CA PRO A 32 8.50 9.18 4.23
C PRO A 32 9.50 10.33 4.09
N LYS A 33 10.58 10.11 3.32
CA LYS A 33 11.60 11.13 3.10
C LYS A 33 11.16 12.09 2.00
N GLY A 34 11.62 13.36 2.07
CA GLY A 34 11.39 14.35 1.01
C GLY A 34 10.08 15.10 1.16
N ASP A 35 9.30 15.20 0.08
CA ASP A 35 8.13 16.07 -0.05
C ASP A 35 6.83 15.40 0.40
N TRP A 36 6.88 14.57 1.44
CA TRP A 36 5.74 13.84 1.98
C TRP A 36 5.60 14.11 3.48
N ASP A 37 4.35 14.21 3.93
CA ASP A 37 3.97 14.21 5.34
C ASP A 37 3.32 12.87 5.69
N ARG A 38 3.56 12.37 6.91
CA ARG A 38 2.86 11.21 7.43
C ARG A 38 1.67 11.68 8.25
N LEU A 39 0.47 11.39 7.77
CA LEU A 39 -0.78 11.87 8.36
C LEU A 39 -1.69 10.72 8.75
N GLU A 40 -2.52 10.99 9.76
CA GLU A 40 -3.60 10.12 10.20
C GLU A 40 -4.92 10.57 9.57
N ASP A 41 -5.69 9.61 9.07
CA ASP A 41 -7.04 9.82 8.59
C ASP A 41 -7.92 8.64 9.02
N GLY A 42 -8.61 8.78 10.16
CA GLY A 42 -9.35 7.71 10.82
C GLY A 42 -8.46 6.54 11.20
N ASP A 43 -8.77 5.36 10.68
CA ASP A 43 -7.99 4.12 10.90
C ASP A 43 -6.75 4.02 10.01
N LEU A 44 -6.56 4.97 9.08
CA LEU A 44 -5.42 4.99 8.17
C LEU A 44 -4.29 5.87 8.70
N LEU A 45 -3.07 5.38 8.51
CA LEU A 45 -1.84 6.13 8.57
C LEU A 45 -1.20 6.06 7.19
N LEU A 46 -0.97 7.20 6.54
CA LEU A 46 -0.52 7.25 5.15
C LEU A 46 0.42 8.44 4.88
N ALA A 47 1.19 8.33 3.81
CA ALA A 47 1.97 9.45 3.29
C ALA A 47 1.08 10.34 2.41
N VAL A 48 1.14 11.64 2.60
CA VAL A 48 0.45 12.65 1.78
C VAL A 48 1.50 13.62 1.26
N PRO A 49 1.48 14.00 -0.03
CA PRO A 49 2.40 15.00 -0.54
C PRO A 49 2.26 16.34 0.21
N LYS A 50 3.38 16.97 0.53
CA LYS A 50 3.39 18.24 1.26
C LYS A 50 2.66 19.34 0.50
N GLY A 51 1.94 20.18 1.25
CA GLY A 51 1.24 21.33 0.69
C GLY A 51 -0.03 20.98 -0.09
N TRP A 52 -0.50 19.73 -0.07
CA TRP A 52 -1.78 19.39 -0.65
C TRP A 52 -2.94 19.83 0.23
N ASP A 53 -3.97 20.39 -0.40
CA ASP A 53 -5.17 20.92 0.27
C ASP A 53 -6.11 19.76 0.67
N ARG A 54 -6.40 19.66 1.97
CA ARG A 54 -7.36 18.66 2.50
C ARG A 54 -8.78 19.21 2.46
N SER A 55 -9.70 18.37 2.02
CA SER A 55 -11.14 18.66 1.98
C SER A 55 -11.98 17.40 2.22
N VAL A 56 -13.27 17.57 2.46
CA VAL A 56 -14.23 16.46 2.44
C VAL A 56 -14.51 16.08 1.00
N ALA A 57 -14.45 14.79 0.67
CA ALA A 57 -14.81 14.31 -0.65
C ALA A 57 -16.34 14.35 -0.84
N GLN A 58 -16.79 14.93 -1.96
CA GLN A 58 -18.23 14.91 -2.33
C GLN A 58 -18.54 13.60 -3.07
N SER A 59 -18.58 12.50 -2.34
CA SER A 59 -18.74 11.16 -2.89
C SER A 59 -19.49 10.24 -1.92
N SER A 60 -20.16 9.22 -2.44
CA SER A 60 -20.80 8.19 -1.62
C SER A 60 -19.80 7.18 -1.04
N ILE A 61 -18.57 7.13 -1.56
CA ILE A 61 -17.54 6.19 -1.13
C ILE A 61 -16.43 6.93 -0.36
N TRP A 62 -15.90 8.01 -0.95
CA TRP A 62 -14.74 8.72 -0.46
C TRP A 62 -15.11 9.72 0.63
N GLY A 63 -14.41 9.69 1.77
CA GLY A 63 -14.63 10.59 2.89
C GLY A 63 -13.70 11.81 2.86
N THR A 64 -12.42 11.59 2.66
CA THR A 64 -11.39 12.65 2.62
C THR A 64 -10.74 12.72 1.25
N LYS A 65 -10.37 13.93 0.86
CA LYS A 65 -9.68 14.23 -0.39
C LYS A 65 -8.54 15.21 -0.13
N TRP A 66 -7.38 14.95 -0.71
CA TRP A 66 -6.28 15.91 -0.85
C TRP A 66 -6.10 16.24 -2.33
N THR A 67 -5.81 17.48 -2.64
CA THR A 67 -5.65 17.96 -4.02
C THR A 67 -4.39 18.80 -4.09
N ASP A 68 -3.57 18.57 -5.11
CA ASP A 68 -2.43 19.43 -5.42
C ASP A 68 -2.94 20.84 -5.82
N PRO A 69 -2.58 21.91 -5.10
CA PRO A 69 -2.99 23.26 -5.44
C PRO A 69 -2.47 23.72 -6.83
N SER A 70 -1.37 23.12 -7.29
CA SER A 70 -0.76 23.45 -8.59
C SER A 70 -1.27 22.57 -9.74
N ASP A 71 -1.84 21.40 -9.45
CA ASP A 71 -2.38 20.44 -10.42
C ASP A 71 -3.70 19.83 -9.94
N LYS A 72 -4.82 20.42 -10.31
CA LYS A 72 -6.16 19.94 -9.91
C LYS A 72 -6.50 18.53 -10.40
N SER A 73 -5.72 17.99 -11.35
CA SER A 73 -5.86 16.60 -11.77
C SER A 73 -5.31 15.63 -10.73
N ALA A 74 -4.30 16.06 -9.94
CA ALA A 74 -3.64 15.23 -8.95
C ALA A 74 -4.44 15.21 -7.64
N VAL A 75 -4.91 14.03 -7.26
CA VAL A 75 -5.76 13.81 -6.09
C VAL A 75 -5.34 12.55 -5.34
N LEU A 76 -5.48 12.62 -4.02
CA LEU A 76 -5.44 11.48 -3.11
C LEU A 76 -6.77 11.45 -2.37
N MET A 77 -7.43 10.29 -2.33
CA MET A 77 -8.70 10.12 -1.63
C MET A 77 -8.64 8.91 -0.71
N THR A 78 -9.35 8.99 0.42
CA THR A 78 -9.49 7.88 1.36
C THR A 78 -10.95 7.60 1.67
N ALA A 79 -11.24 6.34 1.97
CA ALA A 79 -12.52 5.89 2.51
C ALA A 79 -12.29 5.02 3.73
N GLN A 80 -13.10 5.25 4.77
CA GLN A 80 -13.05 4.54 6.04
C GLN A 80 -14.23 3.58 6.16
N SER A 81 -14.05 2.48 6.90
CA SER A 81 -15.14 1.57 7.26
C SER A 81 -15.98 1.12 6.06
N VAL A 82 -15.32 0.76 4.96
CA VAL A 82 -15.96 0.37 3.72
C VAL A 82 -16.74 -0.93 3.93
N LYS A 83 -18.03 -0.93 3.56
CA LYS A 83 -18.89 -2.12 3.67
C LYS A 83 -18.63 -3.03 2.47
N ALA A 84 -17.72 -3.95 2.63
CA ALA A 84 -17.34 -4.96 1.65
C ALA A 84 -17.00 -6.26 2.37
N LYS A 85 -16.99 -7.36 1.64
CA LYS A 85 -16.67 -8.69 2.17
C LYS A 85 -15.19 -8.79 2.57
N ASP A 86 -14.32 -8.24 1.74
CA ASP A 86 -12.86 -8.22 1.91
C ASP A 86 -12.26 -7.06 1.08
N GLY A 87 -10.93 -6.93 1.12
CA GLY A 87 -10.23 -5.89 0.36
C GLY A 87 -10.41 -6.00 -1.16
N TYR A 88 -10.57 -7.20 -1.71
CA TYR A 88 -10.81 -7.37 -3.16
C TYR A 88 -12.19 -6.90 -3.57
N ASP A 89 -13.21 -7.22 -2.77
CA ASP A 89 -14.59 -6.75 -2.98
C ASP A 89 -14.67 -5.22 -2.85
N ALA A 90 -13.93 -4.64 -1.90
CA ALA A 90 -13.81 -3.19 -1.73
C ALA A 90 -13.17 -2.51 -2.96
N LEU A 91 -12.11 -3.11 -3.54
CA LEU A 91 -11.54 -2.62 -4.80
C LEU A 91 -12.56 -2.66 -5.94
N ASP A 92 -13.30 -3.76 -6.08
CA ASP A 92 -14.32 -3.90 -7.13
C ASP A 92 -15.44 -2.87 -6.96
N LEU A 93 -15.88 -2.62 -5.73
CA LEU A 93 -16.87 -1.60 -5.41
C LEU A 93 -16.39 -0.21 -5.84
N ALA A 94 -15.16 0.18 -5.48
CA ALA A 94 -14.59 1.48 -5.85
C ALA A 94 -14.38 1.61 -7.36
N MET A 95 -13.88 0.56 -8.02
CA MET A 95 -13.68 0.53 -9.47
C MET A 95 -15.01 0.66 -10.24
N ASN A 96 -16.06 -0.03 -9.79
CA ASN A 96 -17.37 0.04 -10.43
C ASN A 96 -17.99 1.43 -10.27
N ALA A 97 -17.86 2.05 -9.09
CA ALA A 97 -18.30 3.42 -8.88
C ALA A 97 -17.50 4.42 -9.74
N ALA A 98 -16.20 4.24 -9.87
CA ALA A 98 -15.35 5.08 -10.73
C ALA A 98 -15.76 4.96 -12.22
N ARG A 99 -16.04 3.75 -12.71
CA ARG A 99 -16.52 3.52 -14.08
C ARG A 99 -17.85 4.21 -14.40
N ALA A 100 -18.71 4.35 -13.40
CA ALA A 100 -20.01 5.01 -13.57
C ALA A 100 -19.89 6.52 -13.84
N VAL A 101 -18.82 7.17 -13.36
CA VAL A 101 -18.65 8.63 -13.41
C VAL A 101 -17.43 9.09 -14.23
N THR A 102 -16.51 8.17 -14.56
CA THR A 102 -15.24 8.48 -15.23
C THR A 102 -15.14 7.73 -16.55
N ARG A 103 -15.05 8.45 -17.66
CA ARG A 103 -14.92 7.81 -18.98
C ARG A 103 -13.52 7.25 -19.19
N GLY A 104 -13.45 6.11 -19.87
CA GLY A 104 -12.20 5.45 -20.20
C GLY A 104 -11.45 4.93 -18.97
N TYR A 105 -12.17 4.65 -17.87
CA TYR A 105 -11.59 3.97 -16.72
C TYR A 105 -11.22 2.54 -17.11
N GLN A 106 -9.93 2.24 -17.06
CA GLN A 106 -9.38 0.92 -17.41
C GLN A 106 -8.35 0.49 -16.37
N PRO A 107 -8.48 -0.71 -15.80
CA PRO A 107 -7.41 -1.30 -14.99
C PRO A 107 -6.17 -1.55 -15.86
N ILE A 108 -4.99 -1.38 -15.26
CA ILE A 108 -3.70 -1.65 -15.87
C ILE A 108 -3.04 -2.81 -15.12
N GLY A 109 -2.57 -3.81 -15.84
CA GLY A 109 -1.90 -4.96 -15.26
C GLY A 109 -2.81 -5.83 -14.37
N SER A 110 -2.19 -6.75 -13.66
CA SER A 110 -2.88 -7.63 -12.72
C SER A 110 -3.02 -6.96 -11.35
N ARG A 111 -4.10 -7.30 -10.64
CA ARG A 111 -4.25 -6.97 -9.23
C ARG A 111 -3.17 -7.67 -8.43
N THR A 112 -2.57 -6.97 -7.49
CA THR A 112 -1.57 -7.50 -6.57
C THR A 112 -2.07 -7.40 -5.14
N ALA A 113 -1.54 -8.25 -4.25
CA ALA A 113 -1.79 -8.15 -2.81
C ALA A 113 -0.56 -8.57 -2.04
N VAL A 114 -0.35 -7.90 -0.91
CA VAL A 114 0.66 -8.25 0.09
C VAL A 114 -0.08 -8.54 1.39
N THR A 115 0.31 -9.64 2.06
CA THR A 115 -0.25 -10.03 3.35
C THR A 115 0.84 -9.96 4.40
N ASP A 116 0.54 -9.33 5.53
CA ASP A 116 1.38 -9.32 6.72
C ASP A 116 0.54 -9.58 7.97
N GLY A 117 0.70 -10.77 8.54
CA GLY A 117 -0.16 -11.25 9.61
C GLY A 117 -1.62 -11.28 9.18
N SER A 118 -2.47 -10.51 9.88
CA SER A 118 -3.89 -10.36 9.57
C SER A 118 -4.21 -9.19 8.63
N ILE A 119 -3.20 -8.42 8.21
CA ILE A 119 -3.37 -7.27 7.32
C ILE A 119 -3.17 -7.69 5.87
N ILE A 120 -4.08 -7.31 5.01
CA ILE A 120 -4.00 -7.51 3.56
C ILE A 120 -4.04 -6.12 2.90
N LEU A 121 -3.03 -5.81 2.09
CA LEU A 121 -2.99 -4.64 1.22
C LEU A 121 -3.12 -5.10 -0.23
N ALA A 122 -4.29 -4.93 -0.81
CA ALA A 122 -4.55 -5.22 -2.22
C ALA A 122 -4.44 -3.93 -3.04
N GLN A 123 -3.93 -4.04 -4.28
CA GLN A 123 -3.68 -2.91 -5.17
C GLN A 123 -4.16 -3.21 -6.60
N GLN A 124 -4.74 -2.21 -7.25
CA GLN A 124 -5.02 -2.19 -8.68
C GLN A 124 -4.60 -0.85 -9.29
N GLN A 125 -3.71 -0.88 -10.26
CA GLN A 125 -3.42 0.31 -11.08
C GLN A 125 -4.49 0.51 -12.15
N TYR A 126 -4.68 1.75 -12.56
CA TYR A 126 -5.66 2.12 -13.57
C TYR A 126 -5.26 3.36 -14.37
N GLN A 127 -5.98 3.60 -15.46
CA GLN A 127 -5.94 4.84 -16.22
C GLN A 127 -7.35 5.33 -16.55
N THR A 128 -7.45 6.62 -16.85
CA THR A 128 -8.70 7.27 -17.30
C THR A 128 -8.43 8.17 -18.49
N THR A 129 -9.48 8.54 -19.25
CA THR A 129 -9.35 9.45 -20.38
C THR A 129 -10.14 10.75 -20.20
N TRP A 130 -11.10 10.79 -19.29
CA TRP A 130 -11.94 11.96 -19.02
C TRP A 130 -12.37 12.00 -17.56
N PRO A 131 -12.47 13.19 -16.90
CA PRO A 131 -12.20 14.53 -17.41
C PRO A 131 -10.72 14.84 -17.62
N TYR A 132 -9.83 14.01 -17.10
CA TYR A 132 -8.37 14.12 -17.23
C TYR A 132 -7.79 12.78 -17.70
N GLN A 133 -6.74 12.84 -18.49
CA GLN A 133 -5.96 11.65 -18.86
C GLN A 133 -5.02 11.28 -17.73
N LYS A 134 -5.55 10.57 -16.73
CA LYS A 134 -4.83 10.22 -15.51
C LYS A 134 -4.28 8.80 -15.54
N LYS A 135 -3.22 8.60 -14.76
CA LYS A 135 -2.84 7.31 -14.19
C LYS A 135 -3.05 7.34 -12.70
N GLY A 136 -3.33 6.19 -12.11
CA GLY A 136 -3.51 6.09 -10.68
C GLY A 136 -3.40 4.68 -10.16
N SER A 137 -3.47 4.57 -8.85
CA SER A 137 -3.54 3.31 -8.15
C SER A 137 -4.58 3.39 -7.05
N LEU A 138 -5.32 2.33 -6.94
CA LEU A 138 -6.31 2.10 -5.92
C LEU A 138 -5.80 1.00 -5.00
N TRP A 139 -5.82 1.24 -3.69
CA TRP A 139 -5.50 0.25 -2.66
C TRP A 139 -6.70 0.01 -1.76
N ALA A 140 -6.84 -1.25 -1.34
CA ALA A 140 -7.69 -1.63 -0.23
C ALA A 140 -6.79 -2.25 0.84
N ILE A 141 -6.80 -1.67 2.03
CA ILE A 141 -6.15 -2.24 3.20
C ILE A 141 -7.23 -2.77 4.14
N SER A 142 -7.06 -4.02 4.58
CA SER A 142 -8.03 -4.69 5.43
C SER A 142 -7.37 -5.45 6.56
N ARG A 143 -8.02 -5.44 7.74
CA ARG A 143 -7.71 -6.27 8.90
C ARG A 143 -9.02 -6.64 9.58
N GLU A 144 -9.35 -7.93 9.61
CA GLU A 144 -10.61 -8.44 10.11
C GLU A 144 -11.82 -7.77 9.42
N SER A 145 -12.65 -7.04 10.18
CA SER A 145 -13.81 -6.30 9.65
C SER A 145 -13.52 -4.86 9.25
N THR A 146 -12.30 -4.36 9.51
CA THR A 146 -11.89 -3.00 9.13
C THR A 146 -11.36 -3.02 7.71
N ILE A 147 -12.00 -2.26 6.82
CA ILE A 147 -11.59 -2.12 5.43
C ILE A 147 -11.55 -0.63 5.09
N CYS A 148 -10.40 -0.18 4.60
CA CYS A 148 -10.20 1.19 4.12
C CYS A 148 -9.72 1.17 2.67
N LEU A 149 -10.06 2.23 1.93
CA LEU A 149 -9.60 2.44 0.55
C LEU A 149 -8.72 3.69 0.48
N VAL A 150 -7.75 3.64 -0.42
CA VAL A 150 -6.90 4.77 -0.80
C VAL A 150 -6.84 4.84 -2.32
N ASP A 151 -7.12 5.99 -2.91
CA ASP A 151 -6.96 6.27 -4.34
C ASP A 151 -5.97 7.40 -4.54
N PHE A 152 -4.99 7.21 -5.41
CA PHE A 152 -4.00 8.22 -5.75
C PHE A 152 -3.84 8.31 -7.26
N SER A 153 -4.18 9.47 -7.85
CA SER A 153 -4.20 9.63 -9.29
C SER A 153 -3.90 11.05 -9.74
N GLY A 154 -3.40 11.20 -10.97
CA GLY A 154 -3.16 12.49 -11.61
C GLY A 154 -2.57 12.34 -13.02
N GLU A 155 -2.53 13.43 -13.78
CA GLU A 155 -1.92 13.44 -15.13
C GLU A 155 -0.41 13.30 -15.08
N LYS A 156 0.23 13.90 -14.07
CA LYS A 156 1.69 13.95 -13.90
C LYS A 156 2.24 13.05 -12.80
N ILE A 157 1.38 12.23 -12.18
CA ILE A 157 1.81 11.30 -11.13
C ILE A 157 2.73 10.24 -11.71
N THR A 158 3.87 10.04 -11.04
CA THR A 158 4.89 9.07 -11.43
C THR A 158 4.70 7.72 -10.75
N SER A 159 5.27 6.67 -11.33
CA SER A 159 5.29 5.34 -10.72
C SER A 159 6.01 5.34 -9.37
N ASP A 160 7.03 6.17 -9.20
CA ASP A 160 7.77 6.30 -7.93
C ASP A 160 6.89 6.91 -6.83
N GLN A 161 6.06 7.91 -7.17
CA GLN A 161 5.10 8.47 -6.23
C GLN A 161 4.03 7.44 -5.81
N ILE A 162 3.51 6.67 -6.77
CA ILE A 162 2.57 5.56 -6.49
C ILE A 162 3.23 4.52 -5.57
N SER A 163 4.46 4.12 -5.87
CA SER A 163 5.22 3.17 -5.05
C SER A 163 5.50 3.71 -3.65
N THR A 164 5.90 4.99 -3.55
CA THR A 164 6.14 5.64 -2.26
C THR A 164 4.88 5.61 -1.41
N LEU A 165 3.74 6.07 -1.94
CA LEU A 165 2.49 6.03 -1.17
C LEU A 165 2.12 4.61 -0.74
N GLY A 166 2.20 3.63 -1.64
CA GLY A 166 1.85 2.24 -1.35
C GLY A 166 2.65 1.63 -0.19
N GLN A 167 3.91 2.05 -0.01
CA GLN A 167 4.76 1.62 1.10
C GLN A 167 4.38 2.24 2.47
N TRP A 168 3.58 3.30 2.46
CA TRP A 168 3.21 4.07 3.65
C TRP A 168 1.72 4.02 3.97
N ILE A 169 0.98 3.07 3.40
CA ILE A 169 -0.41 2.80 3.77
C ILE A 169 -0.40 1.76 4.89
N GLU A 170 -0.88 2.15 6.07
CA GLU A 170 -0.95 1.29 7.24
C GLU A 170 -2.33 1.42 7.93
N LEU A 171 -2.78 0.36 8.61
CA LEU A 171 -3.89 0.40 9.58
C LEU A 171 -3.35 0.57 10.99
N ARG A 172 -4.01 1.41 11.75
CA ARG A 172 -3.72 1.66 13.18
C ARG A 172 -4.25 0.53 14.06
#